data_4afad70608f3030bdcebe669a0bc3336
#
_entry.id   4afad70608f3030bdcebe669a0bc3336
#
_cell.length_a   1.000
_cell.length_b   1.000
_cell.length_c   1.000
_cell.angle_alpha   90.00
_cell.angle_beta   90.00
_cell.angle_gamma   90.00
#
_symmetry.space_group_name_H-M   'P 1'
#
loop_
_entity.id
_entity.type
_entity.pdbx_description
1 polymer ?
#
loop_
_entity_poly.entity_id
_entity_poly.type
_entity_poly.pdbx_seq_one_letter_code
_entity_poly.pdbx_strand_id
1 'polypeptide(L)'
;MKTKSTSDSHPARSGASRWRERLASSEALITLAVTAVAVGLLTGSVAIAFRVAVEWPLEQQFGHGNAELFETLPPLWRFITPLAGAALLALLWQQLRPRQRATGVAHVLDRTYNYAGRMPLANALAQFIGGVIALVSGQSMGREGPAVHLGAAFAALFGRRLKLPGNSRRTLIGCGVAAAIAASFNTPLTAVIXAMEVVLLEYTVAGFLPVILAAVTGASLAQALYGNAPLFTLPPLAPVTLAELPILALGGIAIGLFAALQLRLFARLRNGRFNRAPLPLRFVAAGLLTGSVAITVPEVMGVGYDTVQLALLGELTLSALLVIAAAKALTFIVSAAAGLPAGSVGPAVVMGAVAGAALANATALWLPGSDANSALYATAGVAAMFAALINAPLAGLLAVVELTGHHPLLMPAMVMVATATLSARFSSGLPGIFAIGLAGSNYASTRFRALSKISVLTAMERNIVQLTSPQLNATATAQVQRQHPRYLLLARDDAMLVTAASGLSTLAAGSELVWSQLPGESSAAVAIAATATLAEALQQMDRAATDWGFVAQSAPGQNRRTAIGVLSRAMIAQSY
;
A
#
# COMPACT_ATOMS: atom_id res chain seq x y z
N MET A 1 66.93 -14.69 -1.00
CA MET A 1 65.79 -14.89 -0.03
C MET A 1 64.58 -14.09 -0.52
N LYS A 2 63.61 -14.77 -1.13
CA LYS A 2 62.43 -14.13 -1.67
C LYS A 2 61.38 -14.03 -0.54
N THR A 3 61.07 -12.81 -0.15
CA THR A 3 59.98 -12.54 0.79
C THR A 3 58.65 -12.77 0.07
N LYS A 4 57.89 -13.76 0.49
CA LYS A 4 56.50 -13.97 0.06
C LYS A 4 55.64 -12.87 0.67
N SER A 5 55.08 -11.99 -0.17
CA SER A 5 54.02 -11.08 0.25
C SER A 5 52.75 -11.92 0.51
N THR A 6 52.29 -11.93 1.71
CA THR A 6 50.97 -12.48 2.06
C THR A 6 49.90 -11.53 1.47
N SER A 7 49.31 -11.91 0.33
CA SER A 7 48.17 -11.23 -0.19
C SER A 7 47.01 -11.43 0.80
N ASP A 8 46.45 -10.33 1.31
CA ASP A 8 45.22 -10.32 2.08
C ASP A 8 44.09 -10.95 1.25
N SER A 9 43.83 -12.22 1.49
CA SER A 9 42.70 -12.89 0.89
C SER A 9 41.43 -12.48 1.65
N HIS A 10 40.78 -11.39 1.24
CA HIS A 10 39.41 -11.17 1.62
C HIS A 10 38.57 -12.38 1.13
N PRO A 11 37.80 -13.04 1.99
CA PRO A 11 36.99 -14.16 1.53
C PRO A 11 36.04 -13.66 0.42
N ALA A 12 36.06 -14.37 -0.71
CA ALA A 12 35.28 -14.04 -1.88
C ALA A 12 33.79 -13.96 -1.47
N ARG A 13 33.23 -12.76 -1.49
CA ARG A 13 31.82 -12.53 -1.22
C ARG A 13 30.97 -13.28 -2.26
N SER A 14 29.98 -14.03 -1.82
CA SER A 14 29.09 -14.72 -2.76
C SER A 14 28.41 -13.70 -3.67
N GLY A 15 28.15 -14.04 -4.91
CA GLY A 15 27.43 -13.16 -5.85
C GLY A 15 26.12 -12.66 -5.27
N ALA A 16 25.41 -13.52 -4.51
CA ALA A 16 24.15 -13.20 -3.86
C ALA A 16 24.29 -12.11 -2.78
N SER A 17 25.39 -12.09 -2.01
CA SER A 17 25.57 -11.05 -0.99
C SER A 17 25.88 -9.69 -1.62
N ARG A 18 26.71 -9.67 -2.66
CA ARG A 18 27.01 -8.43 -3.41
C ARG A 18 25.76 -7.86 -4.08
N TRP A 19 24.93 -8.72 -4.63
CA TRP A 19 23.65 -8.30 -5.26
C TRP A 19 22.71 -7.65 -4.24
N ARG A 20 22.60 -8.22 -3.02
CA ARG A 20 21.76 -7.65 -1.94
C ARG A 20 22.30 -6.31 -1.44
N GLU A 21 23.62 -6.16 -1.33
CA GLU A 21 24.26 -4.91 -0.93
C GLU A 21 24.04 -3.81 -1.99
N ARG A 22 24.10 -4.17 -3.28
CA ARG A 22 23.78 -3.25 -4.38
C ARG A 22 22.32 -2.77 -4.30
N LEU A 23 21.39 -3.66 -3.94
CA LEU A 23 19.99 -3.30 -3.78
C LEU A 23 19.73 -2.34 -2.60
N ALA A 24 20.64 -2.31 -1.63
CA ALA A 24 20.58 -1.36 -0.52
C ALA A 24 21.19 0.01 -0.87
N SER A 25 21.92 0.10 -1.97
CA SER A 25 22.62 1.32 -2.41
C SER A 25 21.75 2.14 -3.37
N SER A 26 22.13 3.40 -3.56
CA SER A 26 21.48 4.30 -4.53
C SER A 26 21.68 3.87 -5.99
N GLU A 27 22.62 2.96 -6.25
CA GLU A 27 22.90 2.43 -7.59
C GLU A 27 22.07 1.19 -7.95
N ALA A 28 21.07 0.86 -7.12
CA ALA A 28 20.27 -0.35 -7.24
C ALA A 28 19.21 -0.31 -8.35
N LEU A 29 19.06 0.81 -9.03
CA LEU A 29 17.91 1.08 -9.90
C LEU A 29 17.71 -0.01 -10.99
N ILE A 30 18.79 -0.40 -11.68
CA ILE A 30 18.71 -1.39 -12.77
C ILE A 30 18.31 -2.78 -12.21
N THR A 31 18.96 -3.20 -11.11
CA THR A 31 18.65 -4.49 -10.48
C THR A 31 17.20 -4.53 -9.97
N LEU A 32 16.75 -3.41 -9.40
CA LEU A 32 15.39 -3.29 -8.89
C LEU A 32 14.38 -3.28 -10.04
N ALA A 33 14.73 -2.67 -11.19
CA ALA A 33 13.89 -2.65 -12.38
C ALA A 33 13.66 -4.07 -12.94
N VAL A 34 14.72 -4.88 -13.05
CA VAL A 34 14.61 -6.28 -13.51
C VAL A 34 13.77 -7.10 -12.52
N THR A 35 14.01 -6.89 -11.23
CA THR A 35 13.25 -7.57 -10.16
C THR A 35 11.76 -7.19 -10.22
N ALA A 36 11.46 -5.92 -10.55
CA ALA A 36 10.10 -5.41 -10.68
C ALA A 36 9.32 -6.10 -11.81
N VAL A 37 9.98 -6.40 -12.93
CA VAL A 37 9.35 -7.17 -14.03
C VAL A 37 8.96 -8.57 -13.54
N ALA A 38 9.87 -9.26 -12.83
CA ALA A 38 9.58 -10.60 -12.28
C ALA A 38 8.42 -10.55 -11.27
N VAL A 39 8.39 -9.53 -10.41
CA VAL A 39 7.30 -9.30 -9.47
C VAL A 39 6.00 -8.98 -10.24
N GLY A 40 6.09 -8.18 -11.31
CA GLY A 40 4.95 -7.85 -12.17
C GLY A 40 4.31 -9.08 -12.78
N LEU A 41 5.12 -10.01 -13.31
CA LEU A 41 4.65 -11.29 -13.84
C LEU A 41 3.96 -12.11 -12.75
N LEU A 42 4.59 -12.26 -11.61
CA LEU A 42 4.04 -13.05 -10.49
C LEU A 42 2.71 -12.47 -9.99
N THR A 43 2.71 -11.18 -9.63
CA THR A 43 1.55 -10.57 -8.99
C THR A 43 0.43 -10.28 -9.98
N GLY A 44 0.76 -9.97 -11.24
CA GLY A 44 -0.20 -9.86 -12.32
C GLY A 44 -0.92 -11.19 -12.56
N SER A 45 -0.17 -12.30 -12.59
CA SER A 45 -0.76 -13.65 -12.73
C SER A 45 -1.68 -13.99 -11.56
N VAL A 46 -1.30 -13.64 -10.33
CA VAL A 46 -2.13 -13.88 -9.13
C VAL A 46 -3.42 -13.04 -9.22
N ALA A 47 -3.33 -11.79 -9.67
CA ALA A 47 -4.50 -10.92 -9.82
C ALA A 47 -5.45 -11.45 -10.90
N ILE A 48 -4.91 -11.94 -12.02
CA ILE A 48 -5.69 -12.57 -13.08
C ILE A 48 -6.37 -13.85 -12.56
N ALA A 49 -5.65 -14.68 -11.81
CA ALA A 49 -6.23 -15.89 -11.20
C ALA A 49 -7.39 -15.52 -10.26
N PHE A 50 -7.24 -14.46 -9.47
CA PHE A 50 -8.31 -13.94 -8.59
C PHE A 50 -9.50 -13.45 -9.42
N ARG A 51 -9.24 -12.70 -10.49
CA ARG A 51 -10.28 -12.20 -11.41
C ARG A 51 -11.07 -13.36 -12.01
N VAL A 52 -10.38 -14.38 -12.54
CA VAL A 52 -11.02 -15.57 -13.11
C VAL A 52 -11.85 -16.32 -12.03
N ALA A 53 -11.31 -16.45 -10.81
CA ALA A 53 -12.01 -17.12 -9.71
C ALA A 53 -13.31 -16.40 -9.31
N VAL A 54 -13.40 -15.08 -9.52
CA VAL A 54 -14.62 -14.30 -9.28
C VAL A 54 -15.55 -14.35 -10.50
N GLU A 55 -15.01 -14.06 -11.70
CA GLU A 55 -15.83 -13.88 -12.91
C GLU A 55 -16.40 -15.22 -13.40
N TRP A 56 -15.63 -16.31 -13.36
CA TRP A 56 -16.07 -17.61 -13.90
C TRP A 56 -17.39 -18.12 -13.25
N PRO A 57 -17.53 -18.14 -11.90
CA PRO A 57 -18.82 -18.59 -11.31
C PRO A 57 -19.99 -17.65 -11.67
N LEU A 58 -19.74 -16.33 -11.74
CA LEU A 58 -20.75 -15.35 -12.09
C LEU A 58 -21.20 -15.49 -13.55
N GLU A 59 -20.24 -15.75 -14.45
CA GLU A 59 -20.55 -16.00 -15.87
C GLU A 59 -21.33 -17.32 -16.09
N GLN A 60 -21.08 -18.31 -15.25
CA GLN A 60 -21.90 -19.54 -15.27
C GLN A 60 -23.34 -19.26 -14.86
N GLN A 61 -23.55 -18.28 -13.97
CA GLN A 61 -24.87 -17.91 -13.47
C GLN A 61 -25.61 -16.96 -14.42
N PHE A 62 -24.90 -15.95 -14.95
CA PHE A 62 -25.53 -14.85 -15.71
C PHE A 62 -25.25 -14.88 -17.22
N GLY A 63 -24.37 -15.77 -17.69
CA GLY A 63 -23.96 -15.87 -19.08
C GLY A 63 -22.60 -15.23 -19.34
N HIS A 64 -21.92 -15.67 -20.36
CA HIS A 64 -20.56 -15.19 -20.71
C HIS A 64 -20.54 -13.69 -20.94
N GLY A 65 -19.58 -13.02 -20.31
CA GLY A 65 -19.39 -11.59 -20.38
C GLY A 65 -20.32 -10.80 -19.43
N ASN A 66 -21.13 -11.47 -18.61
CA ASN A 66 -22.14 -10.86 -17.77
C ASN A 66 -21.91 -11.19 -16.29
N ALA A 67 -20.75 -10.82 -15.75
CA ALA A 67 -20.38 -11.16 -14.38
C ALA A 67 -21.04 -10.27 -13.30
N GLU A 68 -21.87 -9.30 -13.65
CA GLU A 68 -22.43 -8.32 -12.69
C GLU A 68 -23.95 -8.12 -12.77
N LEU A 69 -24.68 -8.98 -13.48
CA LEU A 69 -26.14 -8.81 -13.70
C LEU A 69 -26.98 -9.31 -12.50
N PHE A 70 -26.65 -8.88 -11.29
CA PHE A 70 -27.38 -9.26 -10.07
C PHE A 70 -28.85 -8.79 -10.09
N GLU A 71 -29.14 -7.69 -10.80
CA GLU A 71 -30.50 -7.16 -10.95
C GLU A 71 -31.41 -8.12 -11.74
N THR A 72 -30.86 -9.09 -12.47
CA THR A 72 -31.66 -10.11 -13.15
C THR A 72 -32.17 -11.21 -12.19
N LEU A 73 -31.62 -11.28 -10.99
CA LEU A 73 -32.04 -12.26 -9.99
C LEU A 73 -33.45 -11.92 -9.46
N PRO A 74 -34.28 -12.94 -9.18
CA PRO A 74 -35.51 -12.71 -8.42
C PRO A 74 -35.23 -12.06 -7.05
N PRO A 75 -36.16 -11.22 -6.53
CA PRO A 75 -35.91 -10.52 -5.26
C PRO A 75 -35.50 -11.41 -4.09
N LEU A 76 -36.06 -12.60 -4.00
CA LEU A 76 -35.73 -13.57 -2.96
C LEU A 76 -34.23 -13.95 -3.02
N TRP A 77 -33.71 -14.19 -4.23
CA TRP A 77 -32.28 -14.54 -4.39
C TRP A 77 -31.37 -13.33 -4.14
N ARG A 78 -31.80 -12.10 -4.48
CA ARG A 78 -31.07 -10.88 -4.14
C ARG A 78 -30.92 -10.73 -2.63
N PHE A 79 -31.90 -11.20 -1.85
CA PHE A 79 -31.84 -11.23 -0.38
C PHE A 79 -30.96 -12.37 0.13
N ILE A 80 -31.17 -13.59 -0.38
CA ILE A 80 -30.53 -14.79 0.15
C ILE A 80 -29.02 -14.83 -0.15
N THR A 81 -28.58 -14.45 -1.37
CA THR A 81 -27.18 -14.65 -1.77
C THR A 81 -26.19 -13.84 -0.93
N PRO A 82 -26.39 -12.51 -0.66
CA PRO A 82 -25.47 -11.80 0.22
C PRO A 82 -25.51 -12.28 1.67
N LEU A 83 -26.69 -12.65 2.16
CA LEU A 83 -26.85 -13.19 3.51
C LEU A 83 -26.12 -14.53 3.67
N ALA A 84 -26.29 -15.44 2.71
CA ALA A 84 -25.62 -16.75 2.71
C ALA A 84 -24.11 -16.61 2.58
N GLY A 85 -23.65 -15.72 1.70
CA GLY A 85 -22.23 -15.42 1.54
C GLY A 85 -21.60 -14.86 2.82
N ALA A 86 -22.29 -13.93 3.47
CA ALA A 86 -21.85 -13.34 4.74
C ALA A 86 -21.80 -14.39 5.86
N ALA A 87 -22.81 -15.28 5.92
CA ALA A 87 -22.84 -16.39 6.88
C ALA A 87 -21.69 -17.38 6.65
N LEU A 88 -21.44 -17.73 5.40
CA LEU A 88 -20.30 -18.61 5.03
C LEU A 88 -18.97 -17.96 5.41
N LEU A 89 -18.79 -16.68 5.11
CA LEU A 89 -17.60 -15.92 5.51
C LEU A 89 -17.45 -15.88 7.03
N ALA A 90 -18.55 -15.71 7.76
CA ALA A 90 -18.53 -15.71 9.23
C ALA A 90 -18.02 -17.04 9.78
N LEU A 91 -18.52 -18.17 9.21
CA LEU A 91 -18.10 -19.51 9.59
C LEU A 91 -16.59 -19.73 9.32
N LEU A 92 -16.13 -19.33 8.14
CA LEU A 92 -14.72 -19.46 7.76
C LEU A 92 -13.82 -18.57 8.64
N TRP A 93 -14.20 -17.32 8.87
CA TRP A 93 -13.41 -16.35 9.64
C TRP A 93 -13.31 -16.75 11.13
N GLN A 94 -14.29 -17.47 11.67
CA GLN A 94 -14.21 -18.03 13.04
C GLN A 94 -13.08 -19.05 13.15
N GLN A 95 -12.80 -19.82 12.09
CA GLN A 95 -11.72 -20.81 12.08
C GLN A 95 -10.34 -20.18 12.04
N LEU A 96 -10.26 -18.93 11.59
CA LEU A 96 -8.98 -18.22 11.48
C LEU A 96 -8.59 -17.61 12.84
N ARG A 97 -7.29 -17.68 13.14
CA ARG A 97 -6.72 -16.97 14.30
C ARG A 97 -6.91 -15.45 14.10
N PRO A 98 -7.08 -14.67 15.19
CA PRO A 98 -7.32 -13.22 15.05
C PRO A 98 -6.31 -12.49 14.13
N ARG A 99 -5.02 -12.89 14.18
CA ARG A 99 -3.97 -12.30 13.35
C ARG A 99 -4.15 -12.60 11.84
N GLN A 100 -4.86 -13.67 11.49
CA GLN A 100 -5.07 -14.12 10.11
C GLN A 100 -6.31 -13.49 9.46
N ARG A 101 -7.15 -12.80 10.25
CA ARG A 101 -8.43 -12.23 9.81
C ARG A 101 -8.29 -10.90 9.06
N ALA A 102 -7.16 -10.19 9.27
CA ALA A 102 -6.93 -8.88 8.66
C ALA A 102 -6.65 -9.01 7.16
N THR A 103 -7.38 -8.26 6.35
CA THR A 103 -7.30 -8.29 4.88
C THR A 103 -7.40 -6.88 4.31
N GLY A 104 -7.23 -6.75 3.00
CA GLY A 104 -7.43 -5.51 2.25
C GLY A 104 -6.30 -4.51 2.37
N VAL A 105 -6.55 -3.30 1.85
CA VAL A 105 -5.55 -2.23 1.76
C VAL A 105 -5.04 -1.79 3.14
N ALA A 106 -5.93 -1.66 4.12
CA ALA A 106 -5.54 -1.25 5.48
C ALA A 106 -4.53 -2.24 6.10
N HIS A 107 -4.71 -3.56 5.85
CA HIS A 107 -3.75 -4.57 6.29
C HIS A 107 -2.39 -4.39 5.59
N VAL A 108 -2.39 -4.11 4.28
CA VAL A 108 -1.15 -3.85 3.52
C VAL A 108 -0.41 -2.65 4.13
N LEU A 109 -1.12 -1.56 4.41
CA LEU A 109 -0.52 -0.36 5.01
C LEU A 109 0.06 -0.67 6.39
N ASP A 110 -0.69 -1.35 7.24
CA ASP A 110 -0.23 -1.76 8.57
C ASP A 110 1.04 -2.61 8.48
N ARG A 111 1.05 -3.61 7.60
CA ARG A 111 2.20 -4.51 7.46
C ARG A 111 3.42 -3.82 6.86
N THR A 112 3.20 -2.87 5.94
CA THR A 112 4.29 -2.11 5.28
C THR A 112 4.98 -1.19 6.29
N TYR A 113 4.21 -0.50 7.14
CA TYR A 113 4.76 0.55 7.99
C TYR A 113 5.09 0.10 9.42
N ASN A 114 4.37 -0.89 9.95
CA ASN A 114 4.56 -1.35 11.35
C ASN A 114 5.31 -2.68 11.45
N TYR A 115 5.41 -3.45 10.35
CA TYR A 115 6.01 -4.79 10.38
C TYR A 115 7.05 -5.01 9.28
N ALA A 116 7.69 -3.93 8.83
CA ALA A 116 8.79 -3.97 7.83
C ALA A 116 8.39 -4.72 6.53
N GLY A 117 7.14 -4.60 6.12
CA GLY A 117 6.62 -5.22 4.90
C GLY A 117 6.44 -6.73 4.99
N ARG A 118 6.42 -7.31 6.18
CA ARG A 118 6.23 -8.76 6.36
C ARG A 118 4.74 -9.08 6.25
N MET A 119 4.35 -9.72 5.16
CA MET A 119 2.96 -10.12 4.92
C MET A 119 2.80 -11.62 5.04
N PRO A 120 1.96 -12.12 5.99
CA PRO A 120 1.76 -13.55 6.15
C PRO A 120 0.95 -14.13 4.97
N LEU A 121 1.36 -15.29 4.47
CA LEU A 121 0.66 -15.98 3.38
C LEU A 121 -0.76 -16.40 3.79
N ALA A 122 -0.97 -16.72 5.06
CA ALA A 122 -2.31 -17.10 5.55
C ALA A 122 -3.34 -15.97 5.35
N ASN A 123 -2.93 -14.70 5.56
CA ASN A 123 -3.81 -13.56 5.32
C ASN A 123 -4.10 -13.38 3.81
N ALA A 124 -3.11 -13.64 2.95
CA ALA A 124 -3.29 -13.58 1.49
C ALA A 124 -4.26 -14.67 1.01
N LEU A 125 -4.13 -15.90 1.53
CA LEU A 125 -5.07 -16.99 1.21
C LEU A 125 -6.47 -16.68 1.71
N ALA A 126 -6.59 -16.16 2.93
CA ALA A 126 -7.88 -15.70 3.48
C ALA A 126 -8.48 -14.61 2.60
N GLN A 127 -7.64 -13.65 2.14
CA GLN A 127 -8.08 -12.59 1.23
C GLN A 127 -8.58 -13.17 -0.10
N PHE A 128 -7.86 -14.12 -0.69
CA PHE A 128 -8.24 -14.74 -1.97
C PHE A 128 -9.59 -15.43 -1.85
N ILE A 129 -9.70 -16.37 -0.90
CA ILE A 129 -10.92 -17.19 -0.71
C ILE A 129 -12.10 -16.31 -0.28
N GLY A 130 -11.87 -15.45 0.71
CA GLY A 130 -12.91 -14.57 1.23
C GLY A 130 -13.38 -13.53 0.22
N GLY A 131 -12.45 -12.99 -0.57
CA GLY A 131 -12.77 -12.04 -1.63
C GLY A 131 -13.65 -12.66 -2.72
N VAL A 132 -13.33 -13.91 -3.13
CA VAL A 132 -14.15 -14.66 -4.10
C VAL A 132 -15.56 -14.86 -3.53
N ILE A 133 -15.67 -15.36 -2.30
CA ILE A 133 -16.98 -15.60 -1.67
C ILE A 133 -17.79 -14.28 -1.56
N ALA A 134 -17.14 -13.22 -1.12
CA ALA A 134 -17.80 -11.92 -0.95
C ALA A 134 -18.36 -11.39 -2.28
N LEU A 135 -17.53 -11.43 -3.34
CA LEU A 135 -17.92 -10.85 -4.64
C LEU A 135 -18.94 -11.75 -5.37
N VAL A 136 -18.73 -13.07 -5.35
CA VAL A 136 -19.67 -14.03 -5.99
C VAL A 136 -21.03 -14.01 -5.32
N SER A 137 -21.08 -13.80 -4.00
CA SER A 137 -22.36 -13.69 -3.28
C SER A 137 -23.02 -12.31 -3.40
N GLY A 138 -22.41 -11.36 -4.12
CA GLY A 138 -23.01 -10.04 -4.36
C GLY A 138 -22.88 -9.07 -3.19
N GLN A 139 -21.87 -9.20 -2.34
CA GLN A 139 -21.62 -8.18 -1.31
C GLN A 139 -21.34 -6.81 -1.96
N SER A 140 -21.80 -5.73 -1.32
CA SER A 140 -21.67 -4.36 -1.83
C SER A 140 -20.20 -3.87 -1.66
N MET A 141 -19.28 -4.46 -2.41
CA MET A 141 -17.83 -4.22 -2.28
C MET A 141 -17.14 -4.40 -3.64
N GLY A 142 -15.86 -4.05 -3.69
CA GLY A 142 -15.05 -4.11 -4.91
C GLY A 142 -13.94 -5.17 -4.87
N ARG A 143 -13.35 -5.43 -6.03
CA ARG A 143 -12.27 -6.43 -6.21
C ARG A 143 -10.86 -5.83 -6.03
N GLU A 144 -10.75 -4.52 -5.89
CA GLU A 144 -9.47 -3.80 -5.85
C GLU A 144 -8.71 -4.04 -4.54
N GLY A 145 -9.44 -4.10 -3.41
CA GLY A 145 -8.83 -4.42 -2.12
C GLY A 145 -8.12 -5.76 -2.11
N PRO A 146 -8.79 -6.82 -2.57
CA PRO A 146 -8.11 -8.11 -2.78
C PRO A 146 -6.92 -8.02 -3.72
N ALA A 147 -7.04 -7.35 -4.88
CA ALA A 147 -5.92 -7.20 -5.83
C ALA A 147 -4.71 -6.53 -5.16
N VAL A 148 -4.92 -5.43 -4.44
CA VAL A 148 -3.87 -4.72 -3.69
C VAL A 148 -3.21 -5.64 -2.66
N HIS A 149 -4.01 -6.35 -1.87
CA HIS A 149 -3.48 -7.23 -0.82
C HIS A 149 -2.69 -8.40 -1.40
N LEU A 150 -3.23 -9.06 -2.42
CA LEU A 150 -2.56 -10.20 -3.07
C LEU A 150 -1.26 -9.75 -3.75
N GLY A 151 -1.31 -8.63 -4.49
CA GLY A 151 -0.13 -8.05 -5.11
C GLY A 151 0.97 -7.74 -4.10
N ALA A 152 0.61 -7.06 -3.02
CA ALA A 152 1.53 -6.72 -1.94
C ALA A 152 2.12 -7.96 -1.27
N ALA A 153 1.27 -8.96 -0.96
CA ALA A 153 1.68 -10.17 -0.23
C ALA A 153 2.63 -11.03 -1.06
N PHE A 154 2.34 -11.25 -2.35
CA PHE A 154 3.21 -12.07 -3.20
C PHE A 154 4.51 -11.34 -3.54
N ALA A 155 4.49 -10.01 -3.70
CA ALA A 155 5.71 -9.20 -3.85
C ALA A 155 6.57 -9.27 -2.58
N ALA A 156 5.96 -9.15 -1.40
CA ALA A 156 6.65 -9.26 -0.11
C ALA A 156 7.27 -10.66 0.08
N LEU A 157 6.53 -11.71 -0.29
CA LEU A 157 7.02 -13.09 -0.24
C LEU A 157 8.22 -13.29 -1.15
N PHE A 158 8.14 -12.77 -2.39
CA PHE A 158 9.23 -12.81 -3.37
C PHE A 158 10.48 -12.12 -2.80
N GLY A 159 10.33 -10.88 -2.30
CA GLY A 159 11.43 -10.12 -1.71
C GLY A 159 12.05 -10.80 -0.50
N ARG A 160 11.23 -11.47 0.31
CA ARG A 160 11.69 -12.23 1.49
C ARG A 160 12.46 -13.48 1.09
N ARG A 161 11.98 -14.23 0.07
CA ARG A 161 12.67 -15.42 -0.46
C ARG A 161 14.05 -15.07 -0.99
N LEU A 162 14.19 -13.91 -1.61
CA LEU A 162 15.48 -13.39 -2.12
C LEU A 162 16.30 -12.67 -1.04
N LYS A 163 15.77 -12.53 0.19
CA LYS A 163 16.44 -11.85 1.32
C LYS A 163 16.82 -10.41 0.97
N LEU A 164 15.92 -9.67 0.32
CA LEU A 164 16.17 -8.30 -0.12
C LEU A 164 16.21 -7.31 1.07
N PRO A 165 16.97 -6.20 0.93
CA PRO A 165 16.97 -5.11 1.91
C PRO A 165 15.57 -4.54 2.16
N GLY A 166 15.35 -3.93 3.31
CA GLY A 166 14.07 -3.37 3.72
C GLY A 166 13.51 -2.32 2.76
N ASN A 167 14.38 -1.40 2.28
CA ASN A 167 13.99 -0.37 1.31
C ASN A 167 13.55 -1.00 -0.03
N SER A 168 14.30 -1.97 -0.56
CA SER A 168 13.96 -2.68 -1.79
C SER A 168 12.66 -3.46 -1.66
N ARG A 169 12.43 -4.14 -0.51
CA ARG A 169 11.17 -4.88 -0.26
C ARG A 169 9.97 -3.93 -0.29
N ARG A 170 10.11 -2.73 0.28
CA ARG A 170 9.04 -1.75 0.29
C ARG A 170 8.69 -1.29 -1.13
N THR A 171 9.69 -0.98 -1.96
CA THR A 171 9.47 -0.64 -3.37
C THR A 171 8.81 -1.80 -4.11
N LEU A 172 9.22 -3.06 -3.86
CA LEU A 172 8.62 -4.24 -4.50
C LEU A 172 7.16 -4.45 -4.08
N ILE A 173 6.78 -4.10 -2.85
CA ILE A 173 5.37 -4.12 -2.43
C ILE A 173 4.57 -3.17 -3.34
N GLY A 174 5.09 -1.95 -3.57
CA GLY A 174 4.49 -1.01 -4.52
C GLY A 174 4.40 -1.58 -5.94
N CYS A 175 5.46 -2.24 -6.40
CA CYS A 175 5.48 -2.93 -7.70
C CYS A 175 4.38 -3.98 -7.80
N GLY A 176 4.24 -4.82 -6.76
CA GLY A 176 3.22 -5.86 -6.74
C GLY A 176 1.80 -5.31 -6.71
N VAL A 177 1.58 -4.25 -5.94
CA VAL A 177 0.29 -3.55 -5.89
C VAL A 177 -0.05 -2.98 -7.27
N ALA A 178 0.89 -2.26 -7.88
CA ALA A 178 0.67 -1.62 -9.18
C ALA A 178 0.39 -2.68 -10.27
N ALA A 179 1.17 -3.75 -10.31
CA ALA A 179 0.97 -4.82 -11.30
C ALA A 179 -0.37 -5.53 -11.12
N ALA A 180 -0.78 -5.78 -9.87
CA ALA A 180 -2.06 -6.45 -9.59
C ALA A 180 -3.26 -5.57 -9.96
N ILE A 181 -3.22 -4.27 -9.68
CA ILE A 181 -4.26 -3.31 -10.09
C ILE A 181 -4.29 -3.21 -11.62
N ALA A 182 -3.12 -3.04 -12.25
CA ALA A 182 -3.00 -2.91 -13.71
C ALA A 182 -3.56 -4.17 -14.41
N ALA A 183 -3.27 -5.35 -13.89
CA ALA A 183 -3.78 -6.62 -14.42
C ALA A 183 -5.29 -6.78 -14.20
N SER A 184 -5.83 -6.24 -13.10
CA SER A 184 -7.26 -6.36 -12.78
C SER A 184 -8.15 -5.44 -13.63
N PHE A 185 -7.65 -4.25 -14.01
CA PHE A 185 -8.47 -3.18 -14.59
C PHE A 185 -7.95 -2.62 -15.92
N ASN A 186 -6.79 -3.09 -16.37
CA ASN A 186 -6.11 -2.58 -17.58
C ASN A 186 -5.82 -1.07 -17.46
N THR A 187 -5.43 -0.61 -16.28
CA THR A 187 -5.16 0.80 -15.98
C THR A 187 -3.74 0.94 -15.38
N PRO A 188 -2.68 0.77 -16.22
CA PRO A 188 -1.32 0.76 -15.68
C PRO A 188 -0.87 2.08 -15.04
N LEU A 189 -1.24 3.22 -15.63
CA LEU A 189 -0.82 4.53 -15.10
C LEU A 189 -1.53 4.84 -13.77
N THR A 190 -2.83 4.59 -13.70
CA THR A 190 -3.62 4.71 -12.46
C THR A 190 -3.03 3.80 -11.37
N ALA A 191 -2.67 2.58 -11.73
CA ALA A 191 -2.09 1.60 -10.82
C ALA A 191 -0.76 2.07 -10.23
N VAL A 192 0.11 2.66 -11.06
CA VAL A 192 1.38 3.24 -10.62
C VAL A 192 1.12 4.36 -9.60
N ILE A 193 0.26 5.28 -9.94
CA ILE A 193 -0.05 6.40 -9.05
C ILE A 193 -0.72 5.93 -7.75
N UNK A 194 -1.56 4.89 -7.74
CA UNK A 194 -2.07 4.36 -6.73
C UNK A 194 -1.23 3.85 -5.85
N ALA A 195 -0.37 3.08 -6.37
CA ALA A 195 0.64 2.48 -5.47
C ALA A 195 1.53 3.52 -4.80
N MET A 196 1.91 4.56 -5.54
CA MET A 196 2.72 5.66 -4.99
C MET A 196 1.94 6.50 -3.98
N GLU A 197 0.69 6.82 -4.29
CA GLU A 197 -0.12 7.77 -3.52
C GLU A 197 -0.71 7.15 -2.25
N VAL A 198 -1.13 5.88 -2.32
CA VAL A 198 -1.84 5.20 -1.22
C VAL A 198 -0.90 4.31 -0.41
N VAL A 199 -0.02 3.53 -1.08
CA VAL A 199 0.76 2.48 -0.42
C VAL A 199 2.16 2.96 -0.05
N LEU A 200 2.90 3.55 -0.99
CA LEU A 200 4.29 3.97 -0.73
C LEU A 200 4.38 5.36 -0.09
N LEU A 201 3.41 6.23 -0.35
CA LEU A 201 3.35 7.62 0.13
C LEU A 201 4.61 8.40 -0.30
N GLU A 202 5.03 8.22 -1.56
CA GLU A 202 6.22 8.89 -2.10
C GLU A 202 6.12 9.10 -3.61
N TYR A 203 6.85 10.11 -4.10
CA TYR A 203 6.91 10.49 -5.51
C TYR A 203 8.37 10.73 -5.91
N THR A 204 9.19 9.67 -5.84
CA THR A 204 10.61 9.76 -6.24
C THR A 204 10.84 9.02 -7.56
N VAL A 205 11.74 9.50 -8.39
CA VAL A 205 12.09 8.86 -9.67
C VAL A 205 12.56 7.42 -9.44
N ALA A 206 13.37 7.22 -8.42
CA ALA A 206 13.90 5.91 -8.05
C ALA A 206 12.81 4.91 -7.64
N GLY A 207 11.76 5.40 -6.97
CA GLY A 207 10.59 4.59 -6.63
C GLY A 207 9.66 4.35 -7.82
N PHE A 208 9.51 5.37 -8.68
CA PHE A 208 8.58 5.35 -9.83
C PHE A 208 8.94 4.30 -10.88
N LEU A 209 10.23 4.24 -11.27
CA LEU A 209 10.65 3.46 -12.43
C LEU A 209 10.37 1.95 -12.27
N PRO A 210 10.74 1.30 -11.15
CA PRO A 210 10.38 -0.11 -10.94
C PRO A 210 8.87 -0.35 -10.92
N VAL A 211 8.10 0.57 -10.31
CA VAL A 211 6.63 0.46 -10.20
C VAL A 211 5.99 0.54 -11.59
N ILE A 212 6.48 1.44 -12.47
CA ILE A 212 6.02 1.54 -13.88
C ILE A 212 6.25 0.20 -14.60
N LEU A 213 7.45 -0.36 -14.51
CA LEU A 213 7.79 -1.61 -15.18
C LEU A 213 6.90 -2.77 -14.71
N ALA A 214 6.65 -2.85 -13.41
CA ALA A 214 5.76 -3.87 -12.85
C ALA A 214 4.32 -3.68 -13.34
N ALA A 215 3.81 -2.45 -13.35
CA ALA A 215 2.45 -2.14 -13.81
C ALA A 215 2.27 -2.48 -15.29
N VAL A 216 3.23 -2.07 -16.13
CA VAL A 216 3.22 -2.38 -17.58
C VAL A 216 3.22 -3.90 -17.77
N THR A 217 4.04 -4.64 -17.01
CA THR A 217 4.10 -6.10 -17.07
C THR A 217 2.74 -6.72 -16.73
N GLY A 218 2.12 -6.26 -15.63
CA GLY A 218 0.78 -6.73 -15.21
C GLY A 218 -0.30 -6.43 -16.23
N ALA A 219 -0.30 -5.20 -16.76
CA ALA A 219 -1.25 -4.79 -17.81
C ALA A 219 -1.06 -5.60 -19.11
N SER A 220 0.20 -5.83 -19.51
CA SER A 220 0.50 -6.62 -20.72
C SER A 220 -0.04 -8.05 -20.62
N LEU A 221 0.07 -8.67 -19.45
CA LEU A 221 -0.52 -9.98 -19.19
C LEU A 221 -2.05 -9.96 -19.37
N ALA A 222 -2.70 -8.94 -18.80
CA ALA A 222 -4.16 -8.81 -18.88
C ALA A 222 -4.59 -8.54 -20.33
N GLN A 223 -3.88 -7.64 -21.04
CA GLN A 223 -4.16 -7.31 -22.43
C GLN A 223 -4.02 -8.51 -23.36
N ALA A 224 -3.05 -9.38 -23.10
CA ALA A 224 -2.86 -10.62 -23.88
C ALA A 224 -4.06 -11.59 -23.75
N LEU A 225 -4.78 -11.53 -22.61
CA LEU A 225 -5.92 -12.43 -22.34
C LEU A 225 -7.27 -11.79 -22.64
N TYR A 226 -7.44 -10.49 -22.36
CA TYR A 226 -8.74 -9.82 -22.38
C TYR A 226 -8.82 -8.69 -23.43
N GLY A 227 -7.71 -8.39 -24.13
CA GLY A 227 -7.66 -7.28 -25.08
C GLY A 227 -7.39 -5.94 -24.39
N ASN A 228 -7.43 -4.87 -25.17
CA ASN A 228 -7.01 -3.52 -24.75
C ASN A 228 -8.16 -2.49 -24.76
N ALA A 229 -9.42 -2.93 -24.73
CA ALA A 229 -10.55 -2.01 -24.71
C ALA A 229 -10.65 -1.30 -23.34
N PRO A 230 -11.03 -0.01 -23.32
CA PRO A 230 -11.36 0.66 -22.06
C PRO A 230 -12.51 -0.03 -21.36
N LEU A 231 -12.57 0.08 -20.03
CA LEU A 231 -13.61 -0.57 -19.23
C LEU A 231 -15.01 0.02 -19.52
N PHE A 232 -15.08 1.33 -19.77
CA PHE A 232 -16.34 2.02 -20.03
C PHE A 232 -16.34 2.67 -21.40
N THR A 233 -17.50 2.61 -22.07
CA THR A 233 -17.72 3.28 -23.34
C THR A 233 -18.47 4.59 -23.10
N LEU A 234 -18.04 5.65 -23.76
CA LEU A 234 -18.65 6.98 -23.61
C LEU A 234 -19.43 7.37 -24.86
N PRO A 235 -20.55 8.08 -24.68
CA PRO A 235 -21.19 8.78 -25.80
C PRO A 235 -20.31 9.96 -26.25
N PRO A 236 -20.59 10.56 -27.41
CA PRO A 236 -19.86 11.75 -27.83
C PRO A 236 -19.96 12.85 -26.76
N LEU A 237 -18.80 13.47 -26.48
CA LEU A 237 -18.67 14.49 -25.44
C LEU A 237 -18.66 15.89 -26.05
N ALA A 238 -19.50 16.76 -25.53
CA ALA A 238 -19.44 18.19 -25.82
C ALA A 238 -18.33 18.85 -25.00
N PRO A 239 -17.66 19.88 -25.52
CA PRO A 239 -16.67 20.63 -24.75
C PRO A 239 -17.31 21.32 -23.53
N VAL A 240 -16.58 21.33 -22.41
CA VAL A 240 -17.03 22.01 -21.18
C VAL A 240 -17.00 23.53 -21.41
N THR A 241 -18.07 24.18 -21.08
CA THR A 241 -18.16 25.64 -21.11
C THR A 241 -17.64 26.23 -19.79
N LEU A 242 -17.17 27.47 -19.85
CA LEU A 242 -16.69 28.19 -18.65
C LEU A 242 -17.80 28.35 -17.61
N ALA A 243 -19.07 28.44 -18.06
CA ALA A 243 -20.23 28.56 -17.17
C ALA A 243 -20.47 27.30 -16.33
N GLU A 244 -19.98 26.12 -16.77
CA GLU A 244 -20.14 24.87 -16.05
C GLU A 244 -19.10 24.70 -14.93
N LEU A 245 -17.98 25.42 -14.95
CA LEU A 245 -16.92 25.26 -13.94
C LEU A 245 -17.41 25.53 -12.51
N PRO A 246 -18.18 26.60 -12.24
CA PRO A 246 -18.76 26.78 -10.90
C PRO A 246 -19.70 25.65 -10.47
N ILE A 247 -20.48 25.10 -11.41
CA ILE A 247 -21.39 23.98 -11.13
C ILE A 247 -20.60 22.73 -10.75
N LEU A 248 -19.53 22.46 -11.52
CA LEU A 248 -18.61 21.35 -11.22
C LEU A 248 -17.95 21.54 -9.84
N ALA A 249 -17.56 22.77 -9.51
CA ALA A 249 -16.97 23.09 -8.19
C ALA A 249 -17.98 22.80 -7.06
N LEU A 250 -19.24 23.24 -7.21
CA LEU A 250 -20.31 22.97 -6.23
C LEU A 250 -20.59 21.46 -6.14
N GLY A 251 -20.60 20.77 -7.28
CA GLY A 251 -20.74 19.31 -7.34
C GLY A 251 -19.63 18.59 -6.60
N GLY A 252 -18.38 19.06 -6.79
CA GLY A 252 -17.23 18.53 -6.05
C GLY A 252 -17.41 18.72 -4.54
N ILE A 253 -17.86 19.91 -4.10
CA ILE A 253 -18.16 20.16 -2.68
C ILE A 253 -19.21 19.16 -2.17
N ALA A 254 -20.29 18.95 -2.92
CA ALA A 254 -21.36 18.02 -2.53
C ALA A 254 -20.84 16.58 -2.42
N ILE A 255 -20.05 16.13 -3.40
CA ILE A 255 -19.42 14.79 -3.38
C ILE A 255 -18.44 14.66 -2.20
N GLY A 256 -17.66 15.71 -1.92
CA GLY A 256 -16.74 15.72 -0.78
C GLY A 256 -17.46 15.63 0.56
N LEU A 257 -18.58 16.35 0.72
CA LEU A 257 -19.43 16.26 1.92
C LEU A 257 -20.06 14.86 2.04
N PHE A 258 -20.48 14.27 0.92
CA PHE A 258 -21.01 12.91 0.88
C PHE A 258 -19.93 11.89 1.29
N ALA A 259 -18.70 12.06 0.81
CA ALA A 259 -17.56 11.22 1.24
C ALA A 259 -17.24 11.44 2.73
N ALA A 260 -17.28 12.68 3.21
CA ALA A 260 -17.05 13.01 4.63
C ALA A 260 -18.04 12.32 5.55
N LEU A 261 -19.32 12.28 5.15
CA LEU A 261 -20.36 11.57 5.88
C LEU A 261 -20.03 10.07 5.98
N GLN A 262 -19.62 9.47 4.87
CA GLN A 262 -19.19 8.06 4.81
C GLN A 262 -18.00 7.80 5.71
N LEU A 263 -16.96 8.65 5.66
CA LEU A 263 -15.76 8.52 6.51
C LEU A 263 -16.11 8.59 8.00
N ARG A 264 -17.00 9.54 8.38
CA ARG A 264 -17.47 9.67 9.76
C ARG A 264 -18.26 8.44 10.20
N LEU A 265 -19.15 7.94 9.35
CA LEU A 265 -19.94 6.74 9.65
C LEU A 265 -19.03 5.51 9.80
N PHE A 266 -18.09 5.33 8.88
CA PHE A 266 -17.09 4.25 8.94
C PHE A 266 -16.28 4.32 10.24
N ALA A 267 -15.78 5.52 10.59
CA ALA A 267 -15.00 5.73 11.82
C ALA A 267 -15.84 5.42 13.07
N ARG A 268 -17.12 5.85 13.10
CA ARG A 268 -18.02 5.57 14.20
C ARG A 268 -18.27 4.06 14.36
N LEU A 269 -18.50 3.34 13.25
CA LEU A 269 -18.72 1.90 13.28
C LEU A 269 -17.47 1.15 13.73
N ARG A 270 -16.29 1.56 13.20
CA ARG A 270 -14.98 0.94 13.54
C ARG A 270 -14.56 1.18 14.99
N ASN A 271 -14.88 2.34 15.54
CA ASN A 271 -14.46 2.71 16.90
C ASN A 271 -15.58 2.49 17.94
N GLY A 272 -16.78 2.17 17.48
CA GLY A 272 -17.97 2.04 18.33
C GLY A 272 -18.33 0.61 18.73
N ARG A 273 -19.57 0.47 19.20
CA ARG A 273 -20.14 -0.81 19.66
C ARG A 273 -20.20 -1.86 18.55
N PHE A 274 -20.37 -1.43 17.28
CA PHE A 274 -20.44 -2.35 16.14
C PHE A 274 -19.17 -3.21 16.03
N ASN A 275 -18.00 -2.58 16.13
CA ASN A 275 -16.72 -3.30 16.03
C ASN A 275 -16.45 -4.21 17.24
N ARG A 276 -17.09 -3.95 18.38
CA ARG A 276 -16.96 -4.78 19.59
C ARG A 276 -17.89 -6.01 19.54
N ALA A 277 -18.89 -5.99 18.66
CA ALA A 277 -19.80 -7.12 18.47
C ALA A 277 -19.02 -8.33 17.92
N PRO A 278 -19.46 -9.56 18.25
CA PRO A 278 -18.83 -10.77 17.70
C PRO A 278 -18.76 -10.73 16.18
N LEU A 279 -17.66 -11.21 15.62
CA LEU A 279 -17.40 -11.18 14.17
C LEU A 279 -18.56 -11.79 13.36
N PRO A 280 -19.14 -12.96 13.73
CA PRO A 280 -20.25 -13.51 12.95
C PRO A 280 -21.45 -12.58 12.88
N LEU A 281 -21.76 -11.90 13.99
CA LEU A 281 -22.88 -10.96 14.04
C LEU A 281 -22.65 -9.78 13.08
N ARG A 282 -21.42 -9.26 13.04
CA ARG A 282 -21.07 -8.14 12.14
C ARG A 282 -21.18 -8.56 10.66
N PHE A 283 -20.66 -9.74 10.32
CA PHE A 283 -20.71 -10.27 8.96
C PHE A 283 -22.16 -10.52 8.51
N VAL A 284 -22.93 -11.22 9.33
CA VAL A 284 -24.34 -11.51 9.04
C VAL A 284 -25.16 -10.21 8.96
N ALA A 285 -24.90 -9.22 9.83
CA ALA A 285 -25.58 -7.92 9.77
C ALA A 285 -25.30 -7.20 8.44
N ALA A 286 -24.05 -7.25 7.95
CA ALA A 286 -23.68 -6.66 6.66
C ALA A 286 -24.40 -7.37 5.49
N GLY A 287 -24.41 -8.71 5.49
CA GLY A 287 -25.10 -9.51 4.47
C GLY A 287 -26.62 -9.30 4.51
N LEU A 288 -27.20 -9.24 5.70
CA LEU A 288 -28.62 -8.97 5.91
C LEU A 288 -29.01 -7.59 5.37
N LEU A 289 -28.20 -6.56 5.68
CA LEU A 289 -28.45 -5.20 5.19
C LEU A 289 -28.34 -5.15 3.66
N THR A 290 -27.27 -5.70 3.10
CA THR A 290 -27.06 -5.72 1.64
C THR A 290 -28.21 -6.45 0.96
N GLY A 291 -28.58 -7.64 1.45
CA GLY A 291 -29.67 -8.43 0.88
C GLY A 291 -31.04 -7.71 0.98
N SER A 292 -31.31 -7.09 2.14
CA SER A 292 -32.60 -6.37 2.34
C SER A 292 -32.72 -5.18 1.39
N VAL A 293 -31.65 -4.39 1.23
CA VAL A 293 -31.63 -3.25 0.31
C VAL A 293 -31.72 -3.75 -1.15
N ALA A 294 -31.04 -4.85 -1.48
CA ALA A 294 -30.99 -5.42 -2.83
C ALA A 294 -32.36 -5.90 -3.34
N ILE A 295 -33.34 -6.15 -2.45
CA ILE A 295 -34.71 -6.49 -2.87
C ILE A 295 -35.27 -5.38 -3.78
N THR A 296 -35.06 -4.11 -3.40
CA THR A 296 -35.59 -2.95 -4.10
C THR A 296 -34.55 -2.18 -4.92
N VAL A 297 -33.27 -2.22 -4.50
CA VAL A 297 -32.16 -1.52 -5.15
C VAL A 297 -31.05 -2.55 -5.44
N PRO A 298 -31.21 -3.38 -6.46
CA PRO A 298 -30.23 -4.46 -6.76
C PRO A 298 -28.85 -3.92 -7.16
N GLU A 299 -28.75 -2.67 -7.59
CA GLU A 299 -27.49 -2.00 -7.96
C GLU A 299 -26.49 -1.91 -6.79
N VAL A 300 -26.93 -2.18 -5.55
CA VAL A 300 -26.00 -2.25 -4.41
C VAL A 300 -25.15 -3.52 -4.46
N MET A 301 -25.60 -4.56 -5.17
CA MET A 301 -24.90 -5.86 -5.19
C MET A 301 -23.63 -5.79 -6.04
N GLY A 302 -22.63 -6.57 -5.63
CA GLY A 302 -21.37 -6.70 -6.34
C GLY A 302 -20.61 -5.39 -6.47
N VAL A 303 -19.76 -5.29 -7.49
CA VAL A 303 -18.98 -4.08 -7.77
C VAL A 303 -19.88 -2.97 -8.32
N GLY A 304 -20.72 -3.27 -9.35
CA GLY A 304 -21.71 -2.36 -9.92
C GLY A 304 -21.19 -1.54 -11.11
N TYR A 305 -20.31 -2.10 -11.92
CA TYR A 305 -19.76 -1.40 -13.10
C TYR A 305 -20.80 -1.25 -14.22
N ASP A 306 -21.79 -2.14 -14.29
CA ASP A 306 -22.97 -2.02 -15.14
C ASP A 306 -23.75 -0.73 -14.81
N THR A 307 -23.94 -0.45 -13.52
CA THR A 307 -24.58 0.79 -13.03
C THR A 307 -23.76 2.04 -13.44
N VAL A 308 -22.42 1.94 -13.37
CA VAL A 308 -21.55 3.03 -13.84
C VAL A 308 -21.78 3.30 -15.33
N GLN A 309 -21.85 2.24 -16.14
CA GLN A 309 -22.09 2.36 -17.58
C GLN A 309 -23.45 3.04 -17.88
N LEU A 310 -24.51 2.65 -17.16
CA LEU A 310 -25.83 3.29 -17.30
C LEU A 310 -25.80 4.77 -16.89
N ALA A 311 -25.07 5.11 -15.83
CA ALA A 311 -24.90 6.51 -15.39
C ALA A 311 -24.14 7.33 -16.43
N LEU A 312 -23.09 6.76 -17.04
CA LEU A 312 -22.32 7.42 -18.11
C LEU A 312 -23.17 7.68 -19.34
N LEU A 313 -24.08 6.75 -19.68
CA LEU A 313 -24.98 6.88 -20.83
C LEU A 313 -26.17 7.82 -20.54
N GLY A 314 -26.37 8.24 -19.29
CA GLY A 314 -27.48 9.09 -18.90
C GLY A 314 -28.83 8.37 -18.89
N GLU A 315 -28.83 7.05 -18.73
CA GLU A 315 -30.03 6.21 -18.78
C GLU A 315 -30.78 6.15 -17.45
N LEU A 316 -30.20 6.74 -16.37
CA LEU A 316 -30.79 6.70 -15.03
C LEU A 316 -31.43 8.05 -14.67
N THR A 317 -32.60 8.01 -14.06
CA THR A 317 -33.30 9.20 -13.58
C THR A 317 -32.61 9.79 -12.35
N LEU A 318 -32.85 11.08 -12.07
CA LEU A 318 -32.27 11.76 -10.90
C LEU A 318 -32.62 11.01 -9.59
N SER A 319 -33.87 10.58 -9.44
CA SER A 319 -34.32 9.85 -8.24
C SER A 319 -33.60 8.50 -8.11
N ALA A 320 -33.45 7.75 -9.20
CA ALA A 320 -32.72 6.47 -9.19
C ALA A 320 -31.26 6.70 -8.78
N LEU A 321 -30.60 7.68 -9.37
CA LEU A 321 -29.19 8.01 -9.08
C LEU A 321 -28.98 8.34 -7.59
N LEU A 322 -29.86 9.15 -7.00
CA LEU A 322 -29.77 9.53 -5.58
C LEU A 322 -30.03 8.34 -4.65
N VAL A 323 -31.01 7.49 -4.99
CA VAL A 323 -31.33 6.27 -4.23
C VAL A 323 -30.17 5.29 -4.28
N ILE A 324 -29.61 5.06 -5.47
CA ILE A 324 -28.45 4.16 -5.66
C ILE A 324 -27.23 4.69 -4.87
N ALA A 325 -26.95 6.00 -4.95
CA ALA A 325 -25.83 6.61 -4.21
C ALA A 325 -25.95 6.36 -2.71
N ALA A 326 -27.13 6.64 -2.13
CA ALA A 326 -27.39 6.48 -0.70
C ALA A 326 -27.37 5.00 -0.29
N ALA A 327 -28.00 4.13 -1.05
CA ALA A 327 -28.10 2.69 -0.79
C ALA A 327 -26.70 2.03 -0.86
N LYS A 328 -25.92 2.34 -1.92
CA LYS A 328 -24.55 1.83 -2.10
C LYS A 328 -23.63 2.30 -0.97
N ALA A 329 -23.71 3.58 -0.59
CA ALA A 329 -22.92 4.13 0.51
C ALA A 329 -23.21 3.40 1.84
N LEU A 330 -24.48 3.20 2.15
CA LEU A 330 -24.90 2.54 3.39
C LEU A 330 -24.42 1.07 3.43
N THR A 331 -24.75 0.29 2.39
CA THR A 331 -24.41 -1.14 2.33
C THR A 331 -22.89 -1.34 2.30
N PHE A 332 -22.17 -0.54 1.51
CA PHE A 332 -20.70 -0.60 1.42
C PHE A 332 -20.05 -0.27 2.77
N ILE A 333 -20.44 0.84 3.40
CA ILE A 333 -19.76 1.30 4.64
C ILE A 333 -19.97 0.28 5.77
N VAL A 334 -21.16 -0.33 5.87
CA VAL A 334 -21.43 -1.36 6.89
C VAL A 334 -20.62 -2.63 6.58
N SER A 335 -20.56 -3.05 5.31
CA SER A 335 -19.78 -4.21 4.87
C SER A 335 -18.27 -4.03 5.15
N ALA A 336 -17.75 -2.85 4.83
CA ALA A 336 -16.35 -2.49 5.08
C ALA A 336 -16.04 -2.43 6.59
N ALA A 337 -16.94 -1.81 7.37
CA ALA A 337 -16.78 -1.69 8.83
C ALA A 337 -16.90 -3.05 9.52
N ALA A 338 -17.75 -3.95 9.00
CA ALA A 338 -17.86 -5.34 9.49
C ALA A 338 -16.55 -6.10 9.31
N GLY A 339 -15.76 -5.74 8.29
CA GLY A 339 -14.48 -6.38 7.98
C GLY A 339 -14.58 -7.45 6.90
N LEU A 340 -15.60 -7.39 6.04
CA LEU A 340 -15.72 -8.31 4.90
C LEU A 340 -14.48 -8.18 3.99
N PRO A 341 -13.95 -9.31 3.48
CA PRO A 341 -12.65 -9.33 2.80
C PRO A 341 -12.72 -8.93 1.31
N ALA A 342 -13.22 -7.71 1.04
CA ALA A 342 -13.29 -7.17 -0.30
C ALA A 342 -12.90 -5.68 -0.30
N GLY A 343 -13.07 -4.98 -1.42
CA GLY A 343 -12.45 -3.68 -1.63
C GLY A 343 -13.42 -2.49 -1.56
N SER A 344 -12.83 -1.30 -1.47
CA SER A 344 -13.56 -0.02 -1.33
C SER A 344 -13.55 0.80 -2.62
N VAL A 345 -12.68 0.47 -3.58
CA VAL A 345 -12.49 1.29 -4.79
C VAL A 345 -13.69 1.16 -5.73
N GLY A 346 -14.15 -0.07 -5.99
CA GLY A 346 -15.34 -0.30 -6.83
C GLY A 346 -16.56 0.50 -6.36
N PRO A 347 -16.97 0.36 -5.09
CA PRO A 347 -18.04 1.20 -4.55
C PRO A 347 -17.79 2.70 -4.68
N ALA A 348 -16.56 3.18 -4.51
CA ALA A 348 -16.22 4.59 -4.72
C ALA A 348 -16.46 5.02 -6.16
N VAL A 349 -16.08 4.16 -7.13
CA VAL A 349 -16.33 4.41 -8.57
C VAL A 349 -17.84 4.54 -8.82
N VAL A 350 -18.64 3.58 -8.34
CA VAL A 350 -20.10 3.60 -8.52
C VAL A 350 -20.70 4.85 -7.90
N MET A 351 -20.40 5.13 -6.62
CA MET A 351 -20.96 6.29 -5.91
C MET A 351 -20.55 7.60 -6.57
N GLY A 352 -19.31 7.70 -7.06
CA GLY A 352 -18.84 8.87 -7.78
C GLY A 352 -19.56 9.07 -9.10
N ALA A 353 -19.73 7.99 -9.87
CA ALA A 353 -20.42 8.04 -11.16
C ALA A 353 -21.89 8.46 -11.01
N VAL A 354 -22.63 7.80 -10.09
CA VAL A 354 -24.06 8.12 -9.90
C VAL A 354 -24.26 9.51 -9.30
N ALA A 355 -23.36 9.96 -8.40
CA ALA A 355 -23.44 11.32 -7.84
C ALA A 355 -23.14 12.38 -8.91
N GLY A 356 -22.15 12.12 -9.77
CA GLY A 356 -21.84 13.02 -10.90
C GLY A 356 -22.98 13.08 -11.91
N ALA A 357 -23.55 11.93 -12.29
CA ALA A 357 -24.70 11.87 -13.20
C ALA A 357 -25.94 12.58 -12.59
N ALA A 358 -26.13 12.45 -11.27
CA ALA A 358 -27.19 13.16 -10.56
C ALA A 358 -27.00 14.68 -10.66
N LEU A 359 -25.75 15.15 -10.57
CA LEU A 359 -25.41 16.57 -10.75
C LEU A 359 -25.75 17.03 -12.19
N ALA A 360 -25.44 16.21 -13.20
CA ALA A 360 -25.80 16.52 -14.59
C ALA A 360 -27.31 16.67 -14.76
N ASN A 361 -28.07 15.71 -14.25
CA ASN A 361 -29.54 15.73 -14.30
C ASN A 361 -30.11 16.96 -13.56
N ALA A 362 -29.56 17.29 -12.39
CA ALA A 362 -29.99 18.47 -11.63
C ALA A 362 -29.67 19.77 -12.38
N THR A 363 -28.50 19.84 -13.04
CA THR A 363 -28.08 20.99 -13.84
C THR A 363 -29.03 21.20 -15.03
N ALA A 364 -29.39 20.12 -15.72
CA ALA A 364 -30.33 20.18 -16.84
C ALA A 364 -31.72 20.67 -16.42
N LEU A 365 -32.14 20.33 -15.20
CA LEU A 365 -33.43 20.79 -14.65
C LEU A 365 -33.42 22.28 -14.27
N TRP A 366 -32.29 22.76 -13.71
CA TRP A 366 -32.20 24.13 -13.17
C TRP A 366 -31.72 25.14 -14.22
N LEU A 367 -31.02 24.69 -15.25
CA LEU A 367 -30.52 25.52 -16.35
C LEU A 367 -30.96 24.92 -17.69
N PRO A 368 -32.24 25.13 -18.05
CA PRO A 368 -32.76 24.63 -19.34
C PRO A 368 -31.92 25.20 -20.50
N GLY A 369 -31.47 24.33 -21.38
CA GLY A 369 -30.60 24.71 -22.49
C GLY A 369 -29.10 24.48 -22.19
N SER A 370 -28.75 24.04 -20.98
CA SER A 370 -27.39 23.55 -20.73
C SER A 370 -27.24 22.16 -21.36
N ASP A 371 -26.10 21.92 -21.99
CA ASP A 371 -25.74 20.61 -22.54
C ASP A 371 -25.01 19.75 -21.49
N ALA A 372 -25.49 19.80 -20.22
CA ALA A 372 -24.86 19.06 -19.11
C ALA A 372 -24.79 17.57 -19.45
N ASN A 373 -23.59 17.12 -19.77
CA ASN A 373 -23.33 15.79 -20.30
C ASN A 373 -23.14 14.80 -19.13
N SER A 374 -24.03 13.80 -19.02
CA SER A 374 -23.97 12.78 -17.97
C SER A 374 -22.62 12.07 -17.91
N ALA A 375 -22.05 11.72 -19.06
CA ALA A 375 -20.76 11.03 -19.10
C ALA A 375 -19.63 11.90 -18.51
N LEU A 376 -19.62 13.19 -18.83
CA LEU A 376 -18.61 14.12 -18.31
C LEU A 376 -18.74 14.27 -16.78
N TYR A 377 -19.96 14.54 -16.31
CA TYR A 377 -20.22 14.77 -14.89
C TYR A 377 -20.02 13.48 -14.06
N ALA A 378 -20.46 12.32 -14.58
CA ALA A 378 -20.28 11.03 -13.92
C ALA A 378 -18.79 10.68 -13.79
N THR A 379 -18.03 10.88 -14.87
CA THR A 379 -16.59 10.59 -14.88
C THR A 379 -15.82 11.51 -13.92
N ALA A 380 -16.14 12.81 -13.92
CA ALA A 380 -15.57 13.77 -12.97
C ALA A 380 -15.96 13.42 -11.52
N GLY A 381 -17.18 12.91 -11.32
CA GLY A 381 -17.65 12.42 -10.02
C GLY A 381 -16.87 11.22 -9.53
N VAL A 382 -16.50 10.29 -10.41
CA VAL A 382 -15.61 9.15 -10.08
C VAL A 382 -14.28 9.67 -9.50
N ALA A 383 -13.63 10.60 -10.21
CA ALA A 383 -12.36 11.19 -9.75
C ALA A 383 -12.52 11.90 -8.39
N ALA A 384 -13.60 12.65 -8.24
CA ALA A 384 -13.91 13.39 -7.01
C ALA A 384 -14.11 12.44 -5.81
N MET A 385 -14.86 11.34 -6.00
CA MET A 385 -15.07 10.34 -4.94
C MET A 385 -13.78 9.59 -4.58
N PHE A 386 -12.96 9.25 -5.57
CA PHE A 386 -11.63 8.68 -5.37
C PHE A 386 -10.78 9.61 -4.47
N ALA A 387 -10.75 10.88 -4.82
CA ALA A 387 -9.98 11.89 -4.09
C ALA A 387 -10.49 12.06 -2.65
N ALA A 388 -11.80 12.14 -2.46
CA ALA A 388 -12.41 12.47 -1.18
C ALA A 388 -12.48 11.27 -0.22
N LEU A 389 -12.90 10.09 -0.69
CA LEU A 389 -13.12 8.90 0.14
C LEU A 389 -11.83 8.09 0.34
N ILE A 390 -11.05 7.90 -0.74
CA ILE A 390 -9.84 7.07 -0.73
C ILE A 390 -8.60 7.89 -0.37
N ASN A 391 -8.66 9.21 -0.58
CA ASN A 391 -7.54 10.16 -0.43
C ASN A 391 -6.46 9.91 -1.50
N ALA A 392 -6.91 9.72 -2.75
CA ALA A 392 -6.06 9.43 -3.91
C ALA A 392 -6.44 10.32 -5.10
N PRO A 393 -6.21 11.65 -5.00
CA PRO A 393 -6.64 12.57 -6.06
C PRO A 393 -5.96 12.34 -7.42
N LEU A 394 -4.65 12.07 -7.45
CA LEU A 394 -3.94 11.85 -8.72
C LEU A 394 -4.36 10.53 -9.37
N ALA A 395 -4.50 9.47 -8.57
CA ALA A 395 -5.00 8.19 -9.07
C ALA A 395 -6.42 8.34 -9.63
N GLY A 396 -7.27 9.12 -8.97
CA GLY A 396 -8.64 9.40 -9.43
C GLY A 396 -8.67 10.10 -10.78
N LEU A 397 -7.80 11.11 -10.97
CA LEU A 397 -7.70 11.84 -12.26
C LEU A 397 -7.24 10.93 -13.39
N LEU A 398 -6.26 10.07 -13.13
CA LEU A 398 -5.74 9.16 -14.14
C LEU A 398 -6.73 8.02 -14.44
N ALA A 399 -7.49 7.57 -13.43
CA ALA A 399 -8.55 6.58 -13.61
C ALA A 399 -9.59 7.05 -14.63
N VAL A 400 -9.96 8.33 -14.57
CA VAL A 400 -10.89 8.93 -15.53
C VAL A 400 -10.41 8.70 -16.99
N VAL A 401 -9.14 8.99 -17.25
CA VAL A 401 -8.57 8.88 -18.59
C VAL A 401 -8.44 7.41 -19.03
N GLU A 402 -7.90 6.56 -18.17
CA GLU A 402 -7.64 5.16 -18.54
C GLU A 402 -8.92 4.30 -18.62
N LEU A 403 -9.90 4.56 -17.76
CA LEU A 403 -11.17 3.80 -17.77
C LEU A 403 -12.07 4.19 -18.94
N THR A 404 -11.90 5.41 -19.48
CA THR A 404 -12.75 5.95 -20.55
C THR A 404 -12.03 6.15 -21.90
N GLY A 405 -10.71 6.31 -21.88
CA GLY A 405 -9.93 6.62 -23.06
C GLY A 405 -10.02 8.09 -23.51
N HIS A 406 -10.55 9.01 -22.70
CA HIS A 406 -10.84 10.39 -23.10
C HIS A 406 -10.10 11.44 -22.25
N HIS A 407 -9.09 12.10 -22.82
CA HIS A 407 -8.29 13.13 -22.15
C HIS A 407 -9.02 14.45 -21.85
N PRO A 408 -9.96 14.92 -22.69
CA PRO A 408 -10.65 16.20 -22.40
C PRO A 408 -11.41 16.23 -21.07
N LEU A 409 -11.67 15.08 -20.47
CA LEU A 409 -12.33 14.97 -19.16
C LEU A 409 -11.46 15.44 -17.98
N LEU A 410 -10.15 15.62 -18.19
CA LEU A 410 -9.22 15.96 -17.09
C LEU A 410 -9.53 17.30 -16.42
N MET A 411 -9.75 18.36 -17.21
CA MET A 411 -9.94 19.70 -16.63
C MET A 411 -11.19 19.78 -15.74
N PRO A 412 -12.37 19.33 -16.20
CA PRO A 412 -13.55 19.30 -15.30
C PRO A 412 -13.35 18.39 -14.09
N ALA A 413 -12.68 17.24 -14.27
CA ALA A 413 -12.35 16.34 -13.15
C ALA A 413 -11.43 17.01 -12.12
N MET A 414 -10.45 17.80 -12.58
CA MET A 414 -9.52 18.52 -11.68
C MET A 414 -10.27 19.51 -10.76
N VAL A 415 -11.27 20.22 -11.30
CA VAL A 415 -12.10 21.16 -10.51
C VAL A 415 -12.87 20.38 -9.44
N MET A 416 -13.54 19.30 -9.82
CA MET A 416 -14.32 18.47 -8.89
C MET A 416 -13.42 17.79 -7.84
N VAL A 417 -12.26 17.28 -8.25
CA VAL A 417 -11.28 16.63 -7.34
C VAL A 417 -10.78 17.62 -6.28
N ALA A 418 -10.39 18.82 -6.72
CA ALA A 418 -9.87 19.84 -5.79
C ALA A 418 -10.91 20.22 -4.73
N THR A 419 -12.13 20.54 -5.18
CA THR A 419 -13.21 20.98 -4.28
C THR A 419 -13.71 19.82 -3.40
N ALA A 420 -13.79 18.59 -3.93
CA ALA A 420 -14.19 17.41 -3.15
C ALA A 420 -13.16 17.06 -2.06
N THR A 421 -11.87 17.10 -2.41
CA THR A 421 -10.79 16.84 -1.44
C THR A 421 -10.83 17.86 -0.30
N LEU A 422 -10.91 19.14 -0.65
CA LEU A 422 -10.94 20.22 0.34
C LEU A 422 -12.18 20.12 1.25
N SER A 423 -13.37 19.94 0.68
CA SER A 423 -14.61 19.84 1.45
C SER A 423 -14.64 18.59 2.34
N ALA A 424 -14.14 17.45 1.83
CA ALA A 424 -14.08 16.21 2.62
C ALA A 424 -13.13 16.36 3.82
N ARG A 425 -11.93 16.89 3.58
CA ARG A 425 -10.93 17.09 4.65
C ARG A 425 -11.40 18.12 5.67
N PHE A 426 -11.92 19.24 5.20
CA PHE A 426 -12.39 20.32 6.08
C PHE A 426 -13.55 19.87 6.96
N SER A 427 -14.51 19.15 6.38
CA SER A 427 -15.69 18.71 7.12
C SER A 427 -15.44 17.50 8.01
N SER A 428 -14.71 16.46 7.54
CA SER A 428 -14.51 15.24 8.33
C SER A 428 -13.33 15.30 9.29
N GLY A 429 -12.24 15.98 8.91
CA GLY A 429 -10.97 15.96 9.63
C GLY A 429 -10.29 14.59 9.61
N LEU A 430 -10.78 13.67 8.77
CA LEU A 430 -10.31 12.27 8.75
C LEU A 430 -9.43 12.02 7.52
N PRO A 431 -8.45 11.13 7.62
CA PRO A 431 -7.73 10.64 6.45
C PRO A 431 -8.66 9.77 5.60
N GLY A 432 -8.23 9.37 4.42
CA GLY A 432 -9.00 8.46 3.57
C GLY A 432 -9.36 7.15 4.30
N ILE A 433 -10.34 6.44 3.80
CA ILE A 433 -10.95 5.27 4.44
C ILE A 433 -9.93 4.20 4.86
N PHE A 434 -8.84 4.03 4.10
CA PHE A 434 -7.80 3.01 4.39
C PHE A 434 -6.95 3.36 5.61
N ALA A 435 -6.81 4.65 5.93
CA ALA A 435 -5.96 5.13 7.00
C ALA A 435 -6.71 5.27 8.34
N ILE A 436 -8.04 5.18 8.32
CA ILE A 436 -8.84 5.19 9.55
C ILE A 436 -8.49 3.93 10.36
N GLY A 437 -8.04 4.11 11.60
CA GLY A 437 -7.55 3.02 12.45
C GLY A 437 -6.03 2.89 12.46
N LEU A 438 -5.33 3.61 11.58
CA LEU A 438 -3.85 3.66 11.56
C LEU A 438 -3.30 4.94 12.20
N ALA A 439 -4.16 5.76 12.78
CA ALA A 439 -3.75 6.98 13.49
C ALA A 439 -2.84 6.61 14.67
N GLY A 440 -1.72 7.31 14.82
CA GLY A 440 -0.72 7.00 15.85
C GLY A 440 0.27 5.91 15.46
N SER A 441 0.08 5.26 14.31
CA SER A 441 1.03 4.26 13.79
C SER A 441 2.15 4.92 12.98
N ASN A 442 3.14 4.14 12.59
CA ASN A 442 4.23 4.58 11.73
C ASN A 442 3.75 5.08 10.35
N TYR A 443 2.59 4.63 9.89
CA TYR A 443 1.95 5.13 8.67
C TYR A 443 1.73 6.65 8.74
N ALA A 444 1.29 7.16 9.89
CA ALA A 444 1.02 8.60 10.08
C ALA A 444 2.30 9.41 10.32
N SER A 445 3.42 8.77 10.68
CA SER A 445 4.67 9.45 11.05
C SER A 445 5.49 9.84 9.81
N THR A 446 5.62 11.13 9.55
CA THR A 446 6.46 11.66 8.46
C THR A 446 7.92 11.29 8.69
N ARG A 447 8.40 11.38 9.94
CA ARG A 447 9.76 10.99 10.32
C ARG A 447 10.04 9.53 10.00
N PHE A 448 9.14 8.63 10.39
CA PHE A 448 9.30 7.19 10.12
C PHE A 448 9.36 6.93 8.61
N ARG A 449 8.49 7.58 7.84
CA ARG A 449 8.45 7.41 6.37
C ARG A 449 9.76 7.86 5.71
N ALA A 450 10.33 8.98 6.15
CA ALA A 450 11.61 9.47 5.64
C ALA A 450 12.73 8.48 5.97
N LEU A 451 12.85 8.07 7.22
CA LEU A 451 13.90 7.16 7.68
C LEU A 451 13.79 5.76 7.08
N SER A 452 12.59 5.32 6.71
CA SER A 452 12.38 3.98 6.11
C SER A 452 12.89 3.88 4.67
N LYS A 453 13.26 5.00 4.05
CA LYS A 453 13.84 5.03 2.70
C LYS A 453 15.36 4.98 2.70
N ILE A 454 15.99 5.35 3.81
CA ILE A 454 17.45 5.49 3.91
C ILE A 454 18.05 4.20 4.49
N SER A 455 19.02 3.65 3.76
CA SER A 455 19.77 2.47 4.21
C SER A 455 20.73 2.84 5.36
N VAL A 456 20.90 1.93 6.31
CA VAL A 456 21.91 2.09 7.38
C VAL A 456 23.32 2.25 6.80
N LEU A 457 23.58 1.65 5.63
CA LEU A 457 24.89 1.74 4.96
C LEU A 457 25.26 3.16 4.53
N THR A 458 24.25 4.02 4.33
CA THR A 458 24.44 5.43 3.92
C THR A 458 24.81 6.32 5.10
N ALA A 459 24.27 6.01 6.28
CA ALA A 459 24.38 6.90 7.46
C ALA A 459 25.39 6.39 8.52
N MET A 460 25.82 5.14 8.43
CA MET A 460 26.73 4.57 9.42
C MET A 460 28.15 5.16 9.30
N GLU A 461 28.82 5.29 10.43
CA GLU A 461 30.25 5.62 10.48
C GLU A 461 31.04 4.33 10.25
N ARG A 462 31.91 4.35 9.26
CA ARG A 462 32.73 3.18 8.83
C ARG A 462 34.13 3.17 9.44
N ASN A 463 34.57 4.34 9.92
CA ASN A 463 35.92 4.46 10.49
C ASN A 463 35.89 3.95 11.95
N ILE A 464 35.93 2.63 12.07
CA ILE A 464 35.83 1.90 13.34
C ILE A 464 36.93 0.87 13.46
N VAL A 465 37.30 0.55 14.69
CA VAL A 465 38.20 -0.60 14.99
C VAL A 465 37.46 -1.49 16.00
N GLN A 466 37.32 -2.77 15.66
CA GLN A 466 36.70 -3.78 16.53
C GLN A 466 37.79 -4.53 17.29
N LEU A 467 37.69 -4.49 18.61
CA LEU A 467 38.60 -5.15 19.53
C LEU A 467 38.02 -6.47 20.01
N THR A 468 38.87 -7.47 20.16
CA THR A 468 38.47 -8.81 20.64
C THR A 468 38.79 -9.02 22.12
N SER A 469 39.54 -8.09 22.72
CA SER A 469 39.94 -8.15 24.13
C SER A 469 39.79 -6.79 24.79
N PRO A 470 39.41 -6.71 26.06
CA PRO A 470 39.37 -5.45 26.80
C PRO A 470 40.75 -4.85 27.06
N GLN A 471 41.82 -5.64 26.86
CA GLN A 471 43.20 -5.15 26.90
C GLN A 471 43.70 -4.86 25.49
N LEU A 472 44.10 -3.62 25.25
CA LEU A 472 44.71 -3.22 23.98
C LEU A 472 46.16 -3.61 24.02
N ASN A 473 46.53 -4.70 23.37
CA ASN A 473 47.91 -5.09 23.20
C ASN A 473 48.60 -4.17 22.18
N ALA A 474 49.91 -4.28 22.06
CA ALA A 474 50.74 -3.44 21.17
C ALA A 474 50.23 -3.45 19.73
N THR A 475 49.73 -4.58 19.24
CA THR A 475 49.17 -4.73 17.89
C THR A 475 47.90 -3.92 17.72
N ALA A 476 46.98 -4.02 18.68
CA ALA A 476 45.71 -3.28 18.66
C ALA A 476 45.97 -1.77 18.77
N THR A 477 46.87 -1.34 19.63
CA THR A 477 47.28 0.06 19.80
C THR A 477 47.88 0.60 18.49
N ALA A 478 48.77 -0.15 17.85
CA ALA A 478 49.35 0.23 16.55
C ALA A 478 48.28 0.34 15.45
N GLN A 479 47.27 -0.54 15.46
CA GLN A 479 46.16 -0.48 14.52
C GLN A 479 45.30 0.79 14.74
N VAL A 480 44.97 1.10 15.98
CA VAL A 480 44.21 2.32 16.34
C VAL A 480 44.98 3.58 15.90
N GLN A 481 46.32 3.58 16.15
CA GLN A 481 47.16 4.71 15.75
C GLN A 481 47.26 4.90 14.24
N ARG A 482 47.28 3.79 13.47
CA ARG A 482 47.36 3.84 11.99
C ARG A 482 46.04 4.25 11.35
N GLN A 483 44.94 3.76 11.88
CA GLN A 483 43.60 3.96 11.27
C GLN A 483 42.88 5.22 11.75
N HIS A 484 43.33 5.80 12.88
CA HIS A 484 42.66 6.97 13.50
C HIS A 484 41.14 6.80 13.53
N PRO A 485 40.60 5.72 14.13
CA PRO A 485 39.16 5.47 14.09
C PRO A 485 38.39 6.54 14.87
N ARG A 486 37.14 6.75 14.45
CA ARG A 486 36.21 7.60 15.21
C ARG A 486 35.63 6.87 16.40
N TYR A 487 35.43 5.57 16.27
CA TYR A 487 34.83 4.74 17.32
C TYR A 487 35.56 3.41 17.47
N LEU A 488 35.63 2.94 18.71
CA LEU A 488 36.12 1.61 19.06
C LEU A 488 34.91 0.75 19.47
N LEU A 489 34.96 -0.53 19.07
CA LEU A 489 33.95 -1.53 19.44
C LEU A 489 34.64 -2.67 20.18
N LEU A 490 34.08 -3.11 21.31
CA LEU A 490 34.58 -4.25 22.05
C LEU A 490 33.48 -5.33 22.09
N ALA A 491 33.80 -6.49 21.54
CA ALA A 491 32.93 -7.67 21.62
C ALA A 491 33.11 -8.30 23.01
N ARG A 492 32.03 -8.36 23.78
CA ARG A 492 32.02 -8.97 25.12
C ARG A 492 30.84 -9.90 25.25
N ASP A 493 31.10 -11.20 25.32
CA ASP A 493 30.08 -12.25 25.44
C ASP A 493 28.99 -12.06 24.35
N ASP A 494 27.77 -11.74 24.73
CA ASP A 494 26.65 -11.51 23.81
C ASP A 494 26.40 -10.02 23.51
N ALA A 495 27.26 -9.11 24.02
CA ALA A 495 27.08 -7.67 23.86
C ALA A 495 28.25 -7.04 23.08
N MET A 496 27.96 -5.94 22.40
CA MET A 496 28.97 -5.09 21.79
C MET A 496 28.96 -3.74 22.53
N LEU A 497 30.12 -3.32 22.99
CA LEU A 497 30.29 -2.00 23.60
C LEU A 497 30.90 -1.06 22.57
N VAL A 498 30.46 0.19 22.56
CA VAL A 498 31.00 1.24 21.69
C VAL A 498 31.49 2.41 22.55
N THR A 499 32.63 2.99 22.17
CA THR A 499 33.14 4.23 22.76
C THR A 499 33.76 5.11 21.66
N ALA A 500 33.79 6.41 21.89
CA ALA A 500 34.48 7.35 20.99
C ALA A 500 36.01 7.17 21.14
N ALA A 501 36.70 7.24 20.01
CA ALA A 501 38.17 7.11 19.98
C ALA A 501 38.89 8.46 20.13
N SER A 502 38.20 9.52 20.53
CA SER A 502 38.75 10.85 20.72
C SER A 502 39.84 10.84 21.81
N GLY A 503 40.98 11.45 21.53
CA GLY A 503 42.11 11.52 22.47
C GLY A 503 43.08 10.35 22.40
N LEU A 504 42.78 9.31 21.63
CA LEU A 504 43.68 8.15 21.51
C LEU A 504 44.90 8.42 20.61
N SER A 505 44.84 9.44 19.78
CA SER A 505 45.92 9.83 18.88
C SER A 505 47.18 10.33 19.62
N THR A 506 47.02 10.73 20.88
CA THR A 506 48.12 11.27 21.70
C THR A 506 48.84 10.19 22.54
N LEU A 507 48.40 8.95 22.45
CA LEU A 507 48.98 7.86 23.24
C LEU A 507 50.34 7.48 22.70
N ALA A 508 51.28 7.17 23.60
CA ALA A 508 52.62 6.72 23.25
C ALA A 508 52.55 5.36 22.53
N ALA A 509 53.39 5.19 21.50
CA ALA A 509 53.47 3.92 20.78
C ALA A 509 53.89 2.78 21.73
N GLY A 510 53.09 1.70 21.72
CA GLY A 510 53.35 0.53 22.56
C GLY A 510 52.74 0.56 23.96
N SER A 511 51.99 1.60 24.31
CA SER A 511 51.28 1.59 25.62
C SER A 511 50.18 0.52 25.64
N GLU A 512 50.16 -0.22 26.71
CA GLU A 512 49.06 -1.17 27.00
C GLU A 512 47.96 -0.41 27.74
N LEU A 513 46.77 -0.49 27.19
CA LEU A 513 45.58 0.18 27.76
C LEU A 513 44.50 -0.82 28.02
N VAL A 514 43.71 -0.54 29.05
CA VAL A 514 42.50 -1.32 29.34
C VAL A 514 41.29 -0.54 28.90
N TRP A 515 40.29 -1.21 28.34
CA TRP A 515 39.04 -0.60 27.86
C TRP A 515 38.42 0.38 28.87
N SER A 516 38.49 0.03 30.15
CA SER A 516 37.95 0.88 31.25
C SER A 516 38.72 2.19 31.46
N GLN A 517 39.89 2.33 30.88
CA GLN A 517 40.74 3.54 30.98
C GLN A 517 40.62 4.47 29.78
N LEU A 518 39.78 4.08 28.78
CA LEU A 518 39.59 4.91 27.61
C LEU A 518 38.80 6.17 27.95
N PRO A 519 39.20 7.32 27.37
CA PRO A 519 38.50 8.59 27.61
C PRO A 519 37.17 8.64 26.82
N GLY A 520 36.11 8.21 27.41
CA GLY A 520 34.78 8.21 26.78
C GLY A 520 33.81 7.28 27.48
N GLU A 521 32.56 7.64 27.45
CA GLU A 521 31.51 6.76 27.99
C GLU A 521 31.33 5.54 27.08
N SER A 522 31.36 4.37 27.68
CA SER A 522 31.13 3.11 27.00
C SER A 522 29.64 2.80 27.02
N SER A 523 29.06 2.61 25.85
CA SER A 523 27.63 2.34 25.69
C SER A 523 27.41 0.99 25.03
N ALA A 524 26.35 0.30 25.43
CA ALA A 524 25.94 -0.94 24.77
C ALA A 524 25.36 -0.62 23.37
N ALA A 525 25.70 -1.47 22.40
CA ALA A 525 25.21 -1.32 21.03
C ALA A 525 24.46 -2.59 20.59
N VAL A 526 23.29 -2.39 19.95
CA VAL A 526 22.48 -3.49 19.41
C VAL A 526 22.91 -3.81 17.97
N ALA A 527 22.86 -5.09 17.61
CA ALA A 527 23.19 -5.54 16.26
C ALA A 527 22.12 -5.12 15.25
N ILE A 528 22.53 -4.45 14.17
CA ILE A 528 21.67 -4.00 13.09
C ILE A 528 22.13 -4.70 11.81
N ALA A 529 21.20 -5.26 11.06
CA ALA A 529 21.52 -5.90 9.78
C ALA A 529 21.99 -4.84 8.75
N ALA A 530 23.00 -5.18 7.94
CA ALA A 530 23.50 -4.30 6.87
C ALA A 530 22.41 -3.97 5.82
N THR A 531 21.35 -4.77 5.76
CA THR A 531 20.22 -4.57 4.84
C THR A 531 19.07 -3.76 5.46
N ALA A 532 19.24 -3.27 6.71
CA ALA A 532 18.19 -2.52 7.41
C ALA A 532 18.10 -1.06 6.93
N THR A 533 16.94 -0.46 7.13
CA THR A 533 16.73 0.98 6.97
C THR A 533 16.99 1.70 8.30
N LEU A 534 17.13 3.03 8.26
CA LEU A 534 17.31 3.83 9.48
C LEU A 534 16.08 3.72 10.41
N ALA A 535 14.87 3.56 9.85
CA ALA A 535 13.66 3.35 10.66
C ALA A 535 13.72 2.01 11.42
N GLU A 536 14.16 0.94 10.74
CA GLU A 536 14.34 -0.38 11.37
C GLU A 536 15.42 -0.35 12.42
N ALA A 537 16.52 0.37 12.15
CA ALA A 537 17.63 0.55 13.11
C ALA A 537 17.12 1.26 14.38
N LEU A 538 16.37 2.34 14.22
CA LEU A 538 15.81 3.10 15.34
C LEU A 538 14.87 2.23 16.18
N GLN A 539 14.00 1.43 15.54
CA GLN A 539 13.11 0.50 16.24
C GLN A 539 13.89 -0.56 17.05
N GLN A 540 15.01 -1.06 16.50
CA GLN A 540 15.85 -2.02 17.21
C GLN A 540 16.54 -1.38 18.42
N MET A 541 17.02 -0.14 18.26
CA MET A 541 17.60 0.64 19.38
C MET A 541 16.56 0.89 20.48
N ASP A 542 15.30 1.23 20.08
CA ASP A 542 14.20 1.44 21.03
C ASP A 542 13.89 0.18 21.84
N ARG A 543 13.83 -0.99 21.17
CA ARG A 543 13.56 -2.28 21.81
C ARG A 543 14.68 -2.69 22.76
N ALA A 544 15.92 -2.35 22.40
CA ALA A 544 17.10 -2.67 23.20
C ALA A 544 17.41 -1.62 24.28
N ALA A 545 16.63 -0.53 24.30
CA ALA A 545 16.82 0.63 25.20
C ALA A 545 18.25 1.17 25.14
N THR A 546 18.79 1.32 23.90
CA THR A 546 20.16 1.81 23.67
C THR A 546 20.16 2.92 22.61
N ASP A 547 21.14 3.81 22.71
CA ASP A 547 21.34 4.89 21.73
C ASP A 547 22.30 4.51 20.60
N TRP A 548 22.86 3.30 20.66
CA TRP A 548 23.89 2.85 19.71
C TRP A 548 23.52 1.52 19.06
N GLY A 549 23.89 1.41 17.77
CA GLY A 549 23.82 0.15 17.02
C GLY A 549 25.13 -0.08 16.28
N PHE A 550 25.51 -1.33 16.13
CA PHE A 550 26.59 -1.71 15.23
C PHE A 550 26.02 -2.46 14.03
N VAL A 551 26.46 -2.08 12.84
CA VAL A 551 26.01 -2.72 11.61
C VAL A 551 26.84 -3.97 11.39
N ALA A 552 26.17 -5.13 11.42
CA ALA A 552 26.82 -6.44 11.35
C ALA A 552 26.67 -7.05 9.96
N GLN A 553 27.77 -7.61 9.48
CA GLN A 553 27.76 -8.45 8.29
C GLN A 553 27.84 -9.92 8.74
N SER A 554 26.84 -10.71 8.32
CA SER A 554 26.83 -12.14 8.61
C SER A 554 27.80 -12.86 7.64
N ALA A 555 28.91 -13.32 8.13
CA ALA A 555 29.79 -14.19 7.36
C ALA A 555 29.29 -15.64 7.47
N PRO A 556 29.22 -16.38 6.36
CA PRO A 556 28.81 -17.79 6.43
C PRO A 556 29.79 -18.60 7.28
N GLY A 557 29.28 -19.29 8.28
CA GLY A 557 30.07 -20.22 9.09
C GLY A 557 30.82 -19.63 10.28
N GLN A 558 30.67 -18.32 10.57
CA GLN A 558 31.27 -17.72 11.77
C GLN A 558 30.22 -17.30 12.78
N ASN A 559 30.38 -17.76 14.03
CA ASN A 559 29.50 -17.38 15.14
C ASN A 559 29.76 -15.93 15.62
N ARG A 560 30.85 -15.29 15.16
CA ARG A 560 31.20 -13.92 15.53
C ARG A 560 30.70 -12.94 14.48
N ARG A 561 29.91 -11.96 14.90
CA ARG A 561 29.41 -10.87 14.06
C ARG A 561 30.52 -9.84 13.88
N THR A 562 30.97 -9.66 12.64
CA THR A 562 31.92 -8.60 12.30
C THR A 562 31.17 -7.30 12.05
N ALA A 563 31.54 -6.27 12.80
CA ALA A 563 30.98 -4.93 12.61
C ALA A 563 31.63 -4.26 11.39
N ILE A 564 30.80 -3.71 10.51
CA ILE A 564 31.24 -2.94 9.32
C ILE A 564 31.01 -1.44 9.51
N GLY A 565 30.35 -1.04 10.58
CA GLY A 565 30.11 0.34 10.93
C GLY A 565 29.31 0.46 12.21
N VAL A 566 29.19 1.69 12.69
CA VAL A 566 28.44 2.02 13.90
C VAL A 566 27.45 3.14 13.58
N LEU A 567 26.34 3.16 14.30
CA LEU A 567 25.25 4.11 14.09
C LEU A 567 24.72 4.54 15.45
N SER A 568 24.56 5.86 15.64
CA SER A 568 23.93 6.41 16.85
C SER A 568 22.59 7.08 16.52
N ARG A 569 21.76 7.29 17.53
CA ARG A 569 20.53 8.09 17.38
C ARG A 569 20.82 9.49 16.83
N ALA A 570 21.94 10.09 17.25
CA ALA A 570 22.37 11.42 16.78
C ALA A 570 22.66 11.39 15.27
N MET A 571 23.35 10.34 14.78
CA MET A 571 23.62 10.18 13.34
C MET A 571 22.32 10.00 12.55
N ILE A 572 21.37 9.23 13.09
CA ILE A 572 20.04 9.06 12.48
C ILE A 572 19.33 10.40 12.41
N ALA A 573 19.39 11.18 13.49
CA ALA A 573 18.75 12.51 13.54
C ALA A 573 19.35 13.49 12.52
N GLN A 574 20.65 13.38 12.25
CA GLN A 574 21.32 14.24 11.24
C GLN A 574 20.99 13.83 9.80
N SER A 575 20.51 12.61 9.59
CA SER A 575 20.17 12.08 8.25
C SER A 575 18.75 12.44 7.81
N TYR A 576 18.00 13.19 8.65
CA TYR A 576 16.60 13.53 8.44
C TYR A 576 16.42 15.04 8.22
#